data_fa5838cf2462d8d8161a536e63c5dc61
#
_entry.id   fa5838cf2462d8d8161a536e63c5dc61
#
_cell.length_a   1.000
_cell.length_b   1.000
_cell.length_c   1.000
_cell.angle_alpha   90.00
_cell.angle_beta   90.00
_cell.angle_gamma   90.00
#
_symmetry.space_group_name_H-M   'P 1'
#
loop_
_entity.id
_entity.type
_entity.pdbx_description
1 polymer ?
#
loop_
_entity_poly.entity_id
_entity_poly.type
_entity_poly.pdbx_seq_one_letter_code
_entity_poly.pdbx_strand_id
1 'polypeptide(L)'
;ETSEELLIPCENITILGVSDYIHMEHLAVYPFAAELKEYIGTFSIDEVAEIFTIPLSWLCKNGPESYTVESIISPPSDFPYERIAGGRNYKWRNRSEKVYFYQYGDYTIWGLTAKILKSFIELCCNK
;
A
#
# COMPACT_ATOMS: atom_id res chain seq x y z
N GLU A 1 -18.26 -0.48 4.68
CA GLU A 1 -17.17 -0.41 5.69
C GLU A 1 -16.81 1.03 6.04
N THR A 2 -16.34 1.86 5.10
CA THR A 2 -15.94 3.25 5.40
C THR A 2 -17.01 4.05 6.18
N SER A 3 -18.28 3.91 5.80
CA SER A 3 -19.40 4.54 6.50
C SER A 3 -19.52 4.09 7.95
N GLU A 4 -19.28 2.81 8.20
CA GLU A 4 -19.35 2.21 9.54
C GLU A 4 -18.13 2.58 10.37
N GLU A 5 -16.94 2.49 9.78
CA GLU A 5 -15.68 2.82 10.46
C GLU A 5 -15.57 4.28 10.83
N LEU A 6 -15.98 5.19 9.94
CA LEU A 6 -15.85 6.63 10.13
C LEU A 6 -17.14 7.30 10.68
N LEU A 7 -18.21 6.54 10.89
CA LEU A 7 -19.50 7.03 11.37
C LEU A 7 -20.01 8.19 10.51
N ILE A 8 -19.93 8.04 9.19
CA ILE A 8 -20.35 9.02 8.20
C ILE A 8 -21.47 8.45 7.33
N PRO A 9 -22.55 9.20 7.02
CA PRO A 9 -23.57 8.72 6.10
C PRO A 9 -23.01 8.41 4.71
N CYS A 10 -23.50 7.37 4.06
CA CYS A 10 -23.05 6.97 2.74
C CYS A 10 -23.21 8.08 1.69
N GLU A 11 -24.27 8.91 1.81
CA GLU A 11 -24.50 10.06 0.92
C GLU A 11 -23.41 11.14 1.02
N ASN A 12 -22.63 11.16 2.12
CA ASN A 12 -21.52 12.09 2.31
C ASN A 12 -20.18 11.55 1.80
N ILE A 13 -20.17 10.33 1.24
CA ILE A 13 -19.00 9.70 0.64
C ILE A 13 -19.16 9.76 -0.87
N THR A 14 -18.33 10.53 -1.55
CA THR A 14 -18.34 10.64 -3.02
C THR A 14 -17.10 9.97 -3.59
N ILE A 15 -17.28 8.90 -4.35
CA ILE A 15 -16.17 8.22 -5.03
C ILE A 15 -15.70 9.11 -6.17
N LEU A 16 -14.43 9.52 -6.15
CA LEU A 16 -13.80 10.37 -7.15
C LEU A 16 -13.23 9.57 -8.31
N GLY A 17 -12.79 8.36 -8.05
CA GLY A 17 -12.21 7.50 -9.08
C GLY A 17 -11.65 6.21 -8.53
N VAL A 18 -11.27 5.35 -9.45
CA VAL A 18 -10.64 4.05 -9.19
C VAL A 18 -9.23 4.10 -9.77
N SER A 19 -8.24 3.73 -8.98
CA SER A 19 -6.88 3.52 -9.46
C SER A 19 -6.74 2.13 -10.08
N ASP A 20 -5.63 1.90 -10.80
CA ASP A 20 -5.31 0.57 -11.29
C ASP A 20 -5.27 -0.43 -10.15
N TYR A 21 -5.82 -1.62 -10.38
CA TYR A 21 -5.78 -2.68 -9.38
C TYR A 21 -4.34 -3.16 -9.13
N ILE A 22 -4.07 -3.53 -7.90
CA ILE A 22 -2.79 -4.10 -7.51
C ILE A 22 -2.96 -5.60 -7.38
N HIS A 23 -2.23 -6.34 -8.19
CA HIS A 23 -2.20 -7.79 -8.12
C HIS A 23 -1.15 -8.25 -7.12
N MET A 24 -1.58 -9.01 -6.12
CA MET A 24 -0.73 -9.70 -5.17
C MET A 24 -0.93 -11.21 -5.34
N GLU A 25 0.00 -12.00 -4.85
CA GLU A 25 0.09 -13.45 -5.10
C GLU A 25 -1.24 -14.20 -4.94
N HIS A 26 -2.09 -13.80 -3.99
CA HIS A 26 -3.40 -14.42 -3.74
C HIS A 26 -4.53 -13.40 -3.59
N LEU A 27 -4.30 -12.14 -3.94
CA LEU A 27 -5.22 -11.03 -3.67
C LEU A 27 -5.15 -10.00 -4.77
N ALA A 28 -6.30 -9.52 -5.23
CA ALA A 28 -6.41 -8.32 -6.06
C ALA A 28 -6.97 -7.18 -5.21
N VAL A 29 -6.29 -6.05 -5.18
CA VAL A 29 -6.72 -4.86 -4.45
C VAL A 29 -7.17 -3.80 -5.45
N TYR A 30 -8.36 -3.27 -5.26
CA TYR A 30 -8.97 -2.22 -6.07
C TYR A 30 -9.04 -0.93 -5.26
N PRO A 31 -8.08 0.01 -5.44
CA PRO A 31 -8.08 1.25 -4.70
C PRO A 31 -9.10 2.25 -5.23
N PHE A 32 -9.81 2.89 -4.32
CA PHE A 32 -10.77 3.96 -4.62
C PHE A 32 -10.34 5.22 -3.90
N ALA A 33 -10.40 6.36 -4.60
CA ALA A 33 -10.31 7.67 -3.98
C ALA A 33 -11.71 8.22 -3.75
N ALA A 34 -11.97 8.73 -2.57
CA ALA A 34 -13.26 9.29 -2.22
C ALA A 34 -13.10 10.62 -1.48
N GLU A 35 -14.06 11.50 -1.65
CA GLU A 35 -14.22 12.73 -0.87
C GLU A 35 -15.25 12.51 0.23
N LEU A 36 -14.92 12.92 1.45
CA LEU A 36 -15.82 12.92 2.59
C LEU A 36 -16.38 14.32 2.79
N LYS A 37 -17.70 14.48 2.60
CA LYS A 37 -18.38 15.75 2.79
C LYS A 37 -18.85 15.91 4.22
N GLU A 38 -18.67 17.11 4.78
CA GLU A 38 -19.12 17.44 6.14
C GLU A 38 -18.56 16.48 7.21
N TYR A 39 -17.35 15.95 6.97
CA TYR A 39 -16.72 15.04 7.91
C TYR A 39 -16.08 15.81 9.06
N ILE A 40 -16.46 15.46 10.30
CA ILE A 40 -16.05 16.15 11.53
C ILE A 40 -15.02 15.37 12.36
N GLY A 41 -14.45 14.29 11.81
CA GLY A 41 -13.43 13.51 12.50
C GLY A 41 -13.96 12.40 13.40
N THR A 42 -15.17 11.92 13.16
CA THR A 42 -15.76 10.79 13.87
C THR A 42 -15.18 9.46 13.43
N PHE A 43 -15.13 8.47 14.31
CA PHE A 43 -14.79 7.09 13.96
C PHE A 43 -15.31 6.10 15.00
N SER A 44 -15.49 4.86 14.59
CA SER A 44 -15.89 3.76 15.47
C SER A 44 -14.70 3.33 16.32
N ILE A 45 -14.77 3.50 17.62
CA ILE A 45 -13.69 3.11 18.55
C ILE A 45 -13.50 1.58 18.64
N ASP A 46 -14.50 0.81 18.20
CA ASP A 46 -14.43 -0.64 18.18
C ASP A 46 -13.65 -1.18 16.98
N GLU A 47 -13.59 -0.42 15.89
CA GLU A 47 -12.98 -0.83 14.63
C GLU A 47 -11.74 -0.03 14.25
N VAL A 48 -11.66 1.22 14.68
CA VAL A 48 -10.59 2.16 14.33
C VAL A 48 -9.89 2.65 15.59
N ALA A 49 -8.60 2.42 15.67
CA ALA A 49 -7.81 2.87 16.83
C ALA A 49 -7.57 4.37 16.82
N GLU A 50 -7.28 4.93 15.65
CA GLU A 50 -6.93 6.34 15.48
C GLU A 50 -7.15 6.76 14.02
N ILE A 51 -7.47 8.01 13.80
CA ILE A 51 -7.47 8.65 12.49
C ILE A 51 -6.50 9.81 12.47
N PHE A 52 -5.93 10.09 11.32
CA PHE A 52 -5.12 11.28 11.08
C PHE A 52 -5.28 11.77 9.65
N THR A 53 -4.92 13.01 9.42
CA THR A 53 -4.97 13.62 8.09
C THR A 53 -3.60 14.16 7.69
N ILE A 54 -3.33 14.15 6.40
CA ILE A 54 -2.11 14.72 5.82
C ILE A 54 -2.54 15.68 4.72
N PRO A 55 -2.06 16.93 4.69
CA PRO A 55 -2.36 17.84 3.60
C PRO A 55 -1.88 17.28 2.25
N LEU A 56 -2.72 17.32 1.22
CA LEU A 56 -2.34 16.89 -0.13
C LEU A 56 -1.12 17.67 -0.65
N SER A 57 -1.05 18.98 -0.33
CA SER A 57 0.09 19.82 -0.69
C SER A 57 1.41 19.32 -0.10
N TRP A 58 1.37 18.76 1.10
CA TRP A 58 2.54 18.12 1.72
C TRP A 58 2.95 16.86 0.97
N LEU A 59 2.00 16.00 0.66
CA LEU A 59 2.24 14.76 -0.10
C LEU A 59 2.77 15.03 -1.50
N CYS A 60 2.28 16.09 -2.17
CA CYS A 60 2.78 16.49 -3.49
C CYS A 60 4.24 16.99 -3.45
N LYS A 61 4.64 17.61 -2.35
CA LYS A 61 6.01 18.14 -2.17
C LYS A 61 6.99 17.08 -1.66
N ASN A 62 6.50 16.13 -0.88
CA ASN A 62 7.32 15.14 -0.18
C ASN A 62 7.01 13.75 -0.71
N GLY A 63 7.86 13.27 -1.62
CA GLY A 63 7.76 11.90 -2.11
C GLY A 63 8.08 10.87 -1.01
N PRO A 64 7.75 9.60 -1.22
CA PRO A 64 8.08 8.56 -0.27
C PRO A 64 9.55 8.17 -0.34
N GLU A 65 10.08 7.69 0.78
CA GLU A 65 11.33 6.95 0.78
C GLU A 65 11.08 5.58 0.13
N SER A 66 12.06 5.08 -0.58
CA SER A 66 11.97 3.81 -1.31
C SER A 66 13.11 2.88 -0.93
N TYR A 67 12.74 1.67 -0.59
CA TYR A 67 13.69 0.61 -0.24
C TYR A 67 13.43 -0.60 -1.13
N THR A 68 14.49 -1.26 -1.57
CA THR A 68 14.38 -2.50 -2.31
C THR A 68 14.52 -3.67 -1.35
N VAL A 69 13.47 -4.49 -1.27
CA VAL A 69 13.44 -5.70 -0.46
C VAL A 69 13.58 -6.90 -1.38
N GLU A 70 14.53 -7.76 -1.09
CA GLU A 70 14.77 -8.98 -1.86
C GLU A 70 14.21 -10.20 -1.15
N SER A 71 13.44 -11.00 -1.88
CA SER A 71 13.01 -12.32 -1.43
C SER A 71 13.93 -13.36 -2.04
N ILE A 72 14.73 -14.01 -1.20
CA ILE A 72 15.72 -15.00 -1.59
C ILE A 72 15.16 -16.38 -1.30
N ILE A 73 15.19 -17.26 -2.32
CA ILE A 73 14.83 -18.66 -2.15
C ILE A 73 16.01 -19.39 -1.49
N SER A 74 15.73 -20.01 -0.35
CA SER A 74 16.72 -20.80 0.41
C SER A 74 16.22 -22.23 0.53
N PRO A 75 16.66 -23.15 -0.34
CA PRO A 75 16.27 -24.54 -0.24
C PRO A 75 16.79 -25.19 1.05
N PRO A 76 16.11 -26.24 1.55
CA PRO A 76 16.59 -26.96 2.74
C PRO A 76 17.94 -27.64 2.49
N SER A 77 18.64 -27.98 3.57
CA SER A 77 19.99 -28.58 3.51
C SER A 77 20.03 -29.93 2.80
N ASP A 78 18.92 -30.66 2.83
CA ASP A 78 18.74 -31.97 2.19
C ASP A 78 18.10 -31.90 0.80
N PHE A 79 18.05 -30.70 0.20
CA PHE A 79 17.51 -30.53 -1.15
C PHE A 79 18.32 -31.34 -2.18
N PRO A 80 17.65 -32.14 -3.03
CA PRO A 80 18.32 -33.08 -3.92
C PRO A 80 18.90 -32.39 -5.17
N TYR A 81 19.95 -31.61 -4.99
CA TYR A 81 20.59 -30.86 -6.09
C TYR A 81 21.09 -31.76 -7.22
N GLU A 82 21.42 -33.02 -6.93
CA GLU A 82 21.87 -33.99 -7.91
C GLU A 82 20.79 -34.39 -8.94
N ARG A 83 19.53 -34.08 -8.64
CA ARG A 83 18.38 -34.39 -9.52
C ARG A 83 17.99 -33.28 -10.46
N ILE A 84 18.61 -32.10 -10.34
CA ILE A 84 18.27 -30.94 -11.17
C ILE A 84 19.42 -30.52 -12.04
N ALA A 85 19.10 -29.95 -13.22
CA ALA A 85 20.09 -29.37 -14.10
C ALA A 85 20.77 -28.17 -13.43
N GLY A 86 22.11 -28.14 -13.48
CA GLY A 86 22.90 -27.10 -12.82
C GLY A 86 23.25 -27.37 -11.36
N GLY A 87 22.62 -28.35 -10.70
CA GLY A 87 22.91 -28.74 -9.34
C GLY A 87 22.88 -27.55 -8.38
N ARG A 88 23.91 -27.43 -7.53
CA ARG A 88 24.02 -26.30 -6.59
C ARG A 88 24.18 -24.94 -7.23
N ASN A 89 24.51 -24.89 -8.53
CA ASN A 89 24.62 -23.66 -9.30
C ASN A 89 23.31 -23.26 -9.98
N TYR A 90 22.21 -23.97 -9.68
CA TYR A 90 20.90 -23.61 -10.19
C TYR A 90 20.54 -22.18 -9.80
N LYS A 91 20.15 -21.36 -10.78
CA LYS A 91 19.77 -19.96 -10.57
C LYS A 91 18.31 -19.87 -10.20
N TRP A 92 18.04 -19.74 -8.90
CA TRP A 92 16.71 -19.50 -8.40
C TRP A 92 16.21 -18.12 -8.82
N ARG A 93 14.91 -18.03 -9.10
CA ARG A 93 14.27 -16.74 -9.37
C ARG A 93 13.99 -16.04 -8.04
N ASN A 94 14.91 -15.20 -7.62
CA ASN A 94 14.69 -14.30 -6.54
C ASN A 94 13.79 -13.15 -7.00
N ARG A 95 12.96 -12.64 -6.10
CA ARG A 95 12.09 -11.50 -6.36
C ARG A 95 12.65 -10.28 -5.65
N SER A 96 12.51 -9.13 -6.29
CA SER A 96 12.85 -7.85 -5.73
C SER A 96 11.62 -6.96 -5.78
N GLU A 97 11.31 -6.31 -4.69
CA GLU A 97 10.14 -5.47 -4.53
C GLU A 97 10.53 -4.14 -3.90
N LYS A 98 9.94 -3.05 -4.38
CA LYS A 98 10.10 -1.75 -3.76
C LYS A 98 9.05 -1.56 -2.68
N VAL A 99 9.52 -1.16 -1.49
CA VAL A 99 8.69 -0.81 -0.35
C VAL A 99 8.81 0.69 -0.10
N TYR A 100 7.68 1.36 0.00
CA TYR A 100 7.60 2.81 0.17
C TYR A 100 7.22 3.19 1.59
N PHE A 101 7.76 4.31 2.06
CA PHE A 101 7.47 4.89 3.36
C PHE A 101 7.21 6.39 3.24
N TYR A 102 6.08 6.84 3.79
CA TYR A 102 5.83 8.24 4.06
C TYR A 102 5.91 8.47 5.57
N GLN A 103 6.62 9.49 5.97
CA GLN A 103 6.70 9.89 7.38
C GLN A 103 6.14 11.30 7.53
N TYR A 104 5.03 11.44 8.24
CA TYR A 104 4.39 12.72 8.56
C TYR A 104 4.28 12.86 10.07
N GLY A 105 5.17 13.66 10.67
CA GLY A 105 5.28 13.71 12.13
C GLY A 105 5.59 12.33 12.71
N ASP A 106 4.77 11.89 13.64
CA ASP A 106 4.88 10.55 14.26
C ASP A 106 4.15 9.44 13.49
N TYR A 107 3.49 9.80 12.37
CA TYR A 107 2.74 8.85 11.56
C TYR A 107 3.58 8.28 10.42
N THR A 108 3.56 6.97 10.30
CA THR A 108 4.23 6.23 9.23
C THR A 108 3.19 5.54 8.35
N ILE A 109 3.24 5.81 7.05
CA ILE A 109 2.47 5.08 6.05
C ILE A 109 3.46 4.29 5.22
N TRP A 110 3.28 2.97 5.12
CA TRP A 110 4.22 2.12 4.42
C TRP A 110 3.54 0.95 3.71
N GLY A 111 4.30 0.16 3.00
CA GLY A 111 3.84 -1.06 2.35
C GLY A 111 2.79 -0.80 1.26
N LEU A 112 1.76 -1.60 1.24
CA LEU A 112 0.68 -1.52 0.24
C LEU A 112 -0.04 -0.17 0.27
N THR A 113 -0.35 0.34 1.45
CA THR A 113 -1.01 1.65 1.60
C THR A 113 -0.18 2.78 1.02
N ALA A 114 1.14 2.79 1.27
CA ALA A 114 2.05 3.78 0.70
C ALA A 114 2.15 3.67 -0.82
N LYS A 115 2.12 2.45 -1.35
CA LYS A 115 2.13 2.20 -2.80
C LYS A 115 0.87 2.74 -3.48
N ILE A 116 -0.29 2.52 -2.89
CA ILE A 116 -1.58 3.06 -3.35
C ILE A 116 -1.55 4.59 -3.29
N LEU A 117 -1.13 5.14 -2.16
CA LEU A 117 -1.03 6.59 -1.95
C LEU A 117 -0.10 7.25 -2.96
N LYS A 118 1.08 6.66 -3.21
CA LYS A 118 2.02 7.15 -4.20
C LYS A 118 1.38 7.25 -5.58
N SER A 119 0.71 6.20 -6.04
CA SER A 119 0.03 6.19 -7.33
C SER A 119 -1.05 7.26 -7.42
N PHE A 120 -1.84 7.44 -6.37
CA PHE A 120 -2.86 8.47 -6.29
C PHE A 120 -2.25 9.88 -6.37
N ILE A 121 -1.18 10.15 -5.63
CA ILE A 121 -0.52 11.45 -5.61
C ILE A 121 0.10 11.78 -6.98
N GLU A 122 0.67 10.80 -7.66
CA GLU A 122 1.18 10.99 -9.04
C GLU A 122 0.09 11.45 -10.00
N LEU A 123 -1.11 10.90 -9.88
CA LEU A 123 -2.27 11.34 -10.67
C LEU A 123 -2.73 12.76 -10.33
N CYS A 124 -2.68 13.13 -9.05
CA CYS A 124 -3.15 14.44 -8.58
C CYS A 124 -2.17 15.57 -8.85
N CYS A 125 -0.87 15.33 -8.76
CA CYS A 125 0.17 16.36 -8.73
C CYS A 125 0.89 16.57 -10.06
N ASN A 126 0.75 15.64 -11.01
CA ASN A 126 1.42 15.70 -12.33
C ASN A 126 0.55 16.33 -13.43
N LYS A 127 -0.34 17.22 -13.05
CA LYS A 127 -1.15 17.98 -14.01
C LYS A 127 -0.55 19.34 -14.29
#